data_512805ad4bc05de515a693186c8932d3
#
_entry.id   512805ad4bc05de515a693186c8932d3
#
_cell.length_a   1.000
_cell.length_b   1.000
_cell.length_c   1.000
_cell.angle_alpha   90.00
_cell.angle_beta   90.00
_cell.angle_gamma   90.00
#
_symmetry.space_group_name_H-M   'P 1'
#
loop_
_entity.id
_entity.type
_entity.pdbx_description
1 polymer ?
#
loop_
_entity_poly.entity_id
_entity_poly.type
_entity_poly.pdbx_seq_one_letter_code
_entity_poly.pdbx_strand_id
1 'polypeptide(L)'
;MRLPGYAEAAPTLEIFNYDVLVVRAPAAVNRPGFGHIAFSVDHVASARAAVLHAGGQVVGDIITLQTSDDRKVTWCYVTDPEGNVIELQSWSE
;
A
#
# COMPACT_ATOMS: atom_id res chain seq x y z
N MET A 1 12.52 0.44 -9.01
CA MET A 1 11.93 -0.88 -8.68
C MET A 1 10.73 -1.13 -9.58
N ARG A 2 10.73 -2.26 -10.23
CA ARG A 2 9.61 -2.67 -11.07
C ARG A 2 8.51 -3.28 -10.21
N LEU A 3 7.27 -2.85 -10.43
CA LEU A 3 6.14 -3.38 -9.66
C LEU A 3 5.75 -4.78 -10.15
N PRO A 4 5.42 -5.72 -9.23
CA PRO A 4 5.05 -7.08 -9.60
C PRO A 4 3.64 -7.14 -10.21
N GLY A 5 3.31 -8.28 -10.83
CA GLY A 5 1.98 -8.55 -11.37
C GLY A 5 1.73 -8.03 -12.77
N TYR A 6 2.74 -7.48 -13.43
CA TYR A 6 2.65 -6.95 -14.77
C TYR A 6 3.56 -7.73 -15.73
N ALA A 7 3.22 -7.74 -17.02
CA ALA A 7 4.07 -8.28 -18.07
C ALA A 7 5.23 -7.31 -18.38
N GLU A 8 5.53 -7.05 -19.65
CA GLU A 8 6.71 -6.25 -20.02
C GLU A 8 6.60 -4.77 -19.67
N ALA A 9 5.42 -4.18 -19.77
CA ALA A 9 5.19 -2.76 -19.56
C ALA A 9 4.79 -2.44 -18.12
N ALA A 10 5.51 -2.98 -17.16
CA ALA A 10 5.20 -2.78 -15.75
C ALA A 10 5.48 -1.31 -15.33
N PRO A 11 4.61 -0.71 -14.50
CA PRO A 11 4.96 0.52 -13.82
C PRO A 11 6.18 0.33 -12.93
N THR A 12 6.94 1.38 -12.72
CA THR A 12 8.10 1.35 -11.84
C THR A 12 7.92 2.34 -10.68
N LEU A 13 8.49 2.00 -9.55
CA LEU A 13 8.60 2.88 -8.41
C LEU A 13 10.06 3.30 -8.27
N GLU A 14 10.33 4.60 -8.34
CA GLU A 14 11.66 5.14 -8.16
C GLU A 14 11.90 5.43 -6.69
N ILE A 15 12.96 4.85 -6.14
CA ILE A 15 13.33 5.03 -4.75
C ILE A 15 14.72 5.66 -4.72
N PHE A 16 14.83 6.77 -4.00
CA PHE A 16 16.08 7.53 -3.88
C PHE A 16 16.58 7.49 -2.44
N ASN A 17 17.87 7.42 -2.31
CA ASN A 17 18.55 7.54 -1.03
C ASN A 17 19.42 8.80 -1.06
N TYR A 18 19.16 9.74 -0.16
CA TYR A 18 19.86 11.00 -0.11
C TYR A 18 20.75 11.07 1.13
N ASP A 19 21.93 11.67 0.97
CA ASP A 19 22.85 11.89 2.11
C ASP A 19 22.28 12.90 3.11
N VAL A 20 21.54 13.88 2.61
CA VAL A 20 20.89 14.90 3.44
C VAL A 20 19.41 14.88 3.18
N LEU A 21 18.61 14.68 4.23
CA LEU A 21 17.16 14.63 4.16
C LEU A 21 16.55 15.92 4.69
N VAL A 22 15.52 16.40 4.01
CA VAL A 22 14.69 17.49 4.52
C VAL A 22 13.65 16.88 5.45
N VAL A 23 13.54 17.43 6.65
CA VAL A 23 12.55 16.97 7.65
C VAL A 23 11.15 17.31 7.16
N ARG A 24 10.25 16.35 7.27
CA ARG A 24 8.83 16.56 6.98
C ARG A 24 7.96 16.07 8.14
N ALA A 25 6.73 16.55 8.18
CA ALA A 25 5.73 16.03 9.11
C ALA A 25 5.41 14.56 8.79
N PRO A 26 4.92 13.77 9.76
CA PRO A 26 4.48 12.40 9.50
C PRO A 26 3.44 12.32 8.37
N ALA A 27 3.47 11.25 7.60
CA ALA A 27 2.52 11.04 6.52
C ALA A 27 1.08 10.92 7.06
N ALA A 28 0.12 11.49 6.34
CA ALA A 28 -1.29 11.41 6.67
C ALA A 28 -2.10 11.42 5.37
N VAL A 29 -3.17 10.63 5.32
CA VAL A 29 -3.96 10.47 4.10
C VAL A 29 -4.69 11.75 3.70
N ASN A 30 -4.96 12.64 4.63
CA ASN A 30 -5.66 13.91 4.39
C ASN A 30 -4.72 15.10 4.22
N ARG A 31 -3.42 14.86 4.10
CA ARG A 31 -2.44 15.92 3.84
C ARG A 31 -2.33 16.14 2.34
N PRO A 32 -2.15 17.38 1.87
CA PRO A 32 -1.93 17.64 0.44
C PRO A 32 -0.72 16.87 -0.10
N GLY A 33 -0.81 16.42 -1.33
CA GLY A 33 0.18 15.59 -2.00
C GLY A 33 -0.34 14.17 -2.18
N PHE A 34 0.55 13.24 -2.51
CA PHE A 34 0.17 11.84 -2.62
C PHE A 34 -0.12 11.26 -1.23
N GLY A 35 -1.33 10.75 -1.03
CA GLY A 35 -1.74 10.17 0.24
C GLY A 35 -1.16 8.77 0.47
N HIS A 36 -1.25 7.91 -0.54
CA HIS A 36 -0.77 6.54 -0.49
C HIS A 36 -0.70 5.93 -1.89
N ILE A 37 -0.05 4.78 -1.98
CA ILE A 37 -0.01 3.93 -3.17
C ILE A 37 -0.78 2.65 -2.84
N ALA A 38 -1.59 2.18 -3.78
CA ALA A 38 -2.33 0.92 -3.63
C ALA A 38 -1.63 -0.19 -4.43
N PHE A 39 -1.46 -1.34 -3.80
CA PHE A 39 -0.95 -2.55 -4.44
C PHE A 39 -2.05 -3.60 -4.50
N SER A 40 -2.21 -4.23 -5.66
CA SER A 40 -3.09 -5.38 -5.81
C SER A 40 -2.35 -6.63 -5.33
N VAL A 41 -2.97 -7.37 -4.42
CA VAL A 41 -2.40 -8.58 -3.83
C VAL A 41 -3.42 -9.71 -3.88
N ASP A 42 -2.96 -10.96 -3.77
CA ASP A 42 -3.86 -12.11 -3.78
C ASP A 42 -4.61 -12.27 -2.46
N HIS A 43 -3.91 -12.07 -1.34
CA HIS A 43 -4.48 -12.19 0.00
C HIS A 43 -4.04 -11.01 0.85
N VAL A 44 -4.99 -10.17 1.22
CA VAL A 44 -4.72 -8.95 1.99
C VAL A 44 -4.15 -9.28 3.37
N ALA A 45 -4.72 -10.25 4.08
CA ALA A 45 -4.25 -10.63 5.42
C ALA A 45 -2.81 -11.12 5.39
N SER A 46 -2.45 -11.96 4.41
CA SER A 46 -1.09 -12.47 4.27
C SER A 46 -0.10 -11.38 3.87
N ALA A 47 -0.51 -10.49 2.97
CA ALA A 47 0.31 -9.36 2.56
C ALA A 47 0.55 -8.41 3.72
N ARG A 48 -0.48 -8.12 4.53
CA ARG A 48 -0.34 -7.29 5.73
C ARG A 48 0.66 -7.90 6.71
N ALA A 49 0.55 -9.20 6.95
CA ALA A 49 1.47 -9.89 7.84
C ALA A 49 2.92 -9.77 7.35
N ALA A 50 3.14 -9.89 6.04
CA ALA A 50 4.47 -9.73 5.45
C ALA A 50 5.02 -8.31 5.63
N VAL A 51 4.18 -7.29 5.49
CA VAL A 51 4.58 -5.89 5.72
C VAL A 51 4.95 -5.67 7.17
N LEU A 52 4.15 -6.19 8.11
CA LEU A 52 4.45 -6.09 9.55
C LEU A 52 5.76 -6.78 9.90
N HIS A 53 6.00 -7.95 9.32
CA HIS A 53 7.26 -8.68 9.52
C HIS A 53 8.47 -7.90 9.00
N ALA A 54 8.29 -7.12 7.94
CA ALA A 54 9.34 -6.30 7.33
C ALA A 54 9.55 -4.96 8.05
N GLY A 55 8.80 -4.66 9.11
CA GLY A 55 8.97 -3.45 9.91
C GLY A 55 7.91 -2.37 9.68
N GLY A 56 6.89 -2.64 8.89
CA GLY A 56 5.74 -1.75 8.73
C GLY A 56 4.78 -1.84 9.90
N GLN A 57 3.75 -1.00 9.88
CA GLN A 57 2.74 -0.94 10.95
C GLN A 57 1.33 -1.00 10.39
N VAL A 58 0.39 -1.43 11.21
CA VAL A 58 -1.04 -1.48 10.90
C VAL A 58 -1.62 -0.06 10.96
N VAL A 59 -2.48 0.27 9.98
CA VAL A 59 -3.29 1.48 9.98
C VAL A 59 -4.75 1.05 9.79
N GLY A 60 -5.49 0.90 10.89
CA GLY A 60 -6.89 0.47 10.86
C GLY A 60 -7.05 -1.04 10.60
N ASP A 61 -8.25 -1.42 10.21
CA ASP A 61 -8.65 -2.80 10.05
C ASP A 61 -8.66 -3.24 8.59
N ILE A 62 -8.74 -4.55 8.37
CA ILE A 62 -9.04 -5.12 7.06
C ILE A 62 -10.55 -4.99 6.84
N ILE A 63 -10.94 -4.43 5.71
CA ILE A 63 -12.35 -4.17 5.37
C ILE A 63 -12.68 -4.88 4.06
N THR A 64 -13.86 -5.48 4.01
CA THR A 64 -14.41 -6.05 2.78
C THR A 64 -15.72 -5.36 2.45
N LEU A 65 -15.85 -4.93 1.20
CA LEU A 65 -17.05 -4.28 0.69
C LEU A 65 -17.51 -4.98 -0.58
N GLN A 66 -18.81 -5.21 -0.69
CA GLN A 66 -19.41 -5.67 -1.94
C GLN A 66 -19.81 -4.46 -2.78
N THR A 67 -19.34 -4.43 -4.03
CA THR A 67 -19.64 -3.35 -4.95
C THR A 67 -20.96 -3.58 -5.68
N SER A 68 -21.46 -2.56 -6.37
CA SER A 68 -22.74 -2.64 -7.07
C SER A 68 -22.76 -3.62 -8.25
N ASP A 69 -21.60 -4.06 -8.72
CA ASP A 69 -21.46 -5.04 -9.81
C ASP A 69 -21.21 -6.47 -9.29
N ASP A 70 -21.60 -6.75 -8.06
CA ASP A 70 -21.45 -8.05 -7.36
C ASP A 70 -20.00 -8.49 -7.15
N ARG A 71 -19.06 -7.58 -7.26
CA ARG A 71 -17.67 -7.85 -6.92
C ARG A 71 -17.41 -7.51 -5.47
N LYS A 72 -16.36 -8.09 -4.93
CA LYS A 72 -15.89 -7.77 -3.58
C LYS A 72 -14.50 -7.16 -3.66
N VAL A 73 -14.29 -6.14 -2.88
CA VAL A 73 -12.96 -5.59 -2.65
C VAL A 73 -12.63 -5.72 -1.17
N THR A 74 -11.46 -6.26 -0.88
CA THR A 74 -10.91 -6.33 0.47
C THR A 74 -9.66 -5.46 0.49
N TRP A 75 -9.55 -4.59 1.50
CA TRP A 75 -8.39 -3.72 1.58
C TRP A 75 -8.01 -3.44 3.03
N CYS A 76 -6.79 -3.02 3.20
CA CYS A 76 -6.30 -2.43 4.44
C CYS A 76 -5.22 -1.41 4.14
N TYR A 77 -4.91 -0.61 5.14
CA TYR A 77 -3.78 0.31 5.09
C TYR A 77 -2.70 -0.17 6.04
N VAL A 78 -1.47 -0.02 5.63
CA VAL A 78 -0.28 -0.26 6.43
C VAL A 78 0.71 0.87 6.19
N THR A 79 1.78 0.91 6.98
CA THR A 79 2.91 1.78 6.65
C THR A 79 4.10 0.92 6.26
N ASP A 80 5.00 1.51 5.46
CA ASP A 80 6.34 0.97 5.32
C ASP A 80 7.17 1.31 6.58
N PRO A 81 8.43 0.84 6.69
CA PRO A 81 9.26 1.15 7.85
C PRO A 81 9.52 2.65 8.07
N GLU A 82 9.37 3.47 7.04
CA GLU A 82 9.56 4.92 7.12
C GLU A 82 8.26 5.69 7.39
N GLY A 83 7.14 5.00 7.56
CA GLY A 83 5.86 5.60 7.88
C GLY A 83 5.02 6.02 6.68
N ASN A 84 5.42 5.70 5.45
CA ASN A 84 4.60 5.98 4.28
C ASN A 84 3.39 5.06 4.26
N VAL A 85 2.21 5.62 3.98
CA VAL A 85 0.97 4.85 3.94
C VAL A 85 0.86 4.07 2.63
N ILE A 86 0.51 2.79 2.74
CA ILE A 86 0.33 1.87 1.62
C ILE A 86 -1.03 1.23 1.77
N GLU A 87 -1.77 1.11 0.67
CA GLU A 87 -2.99 0.32 0.63
C GLU A 87 -2.70 -1.03 -0.02
N LEU A 88 -3.20 -2.10 0.62
CA LEU A 88 -3.18 -3.45 0.05
C LEU A 88 -4.62 -3.80 -0.30
N GLN A 89 -4.88 -4.19 -1.54
CA GLN A 89 -6.23 -4.50 -1.97
C GLN A 89 -6.30 -5.78 -2.81
N SER A 90 -7.43 -6.47 -2.68
CA SER A 90 -7.74 -7.67 -3.46
C SER A 90 -9.18 -7.59 -3.94
N TRP A 91 -9.38 -7.88 -5.21
CA TRP A 91 -10.70 -7.92 -5.84
C TRP A 91 -11.09 -9.36 -6.12
N SER A 92 -12.35 -9.69 -5.83
CA SER A 92 -12.92 -11.01 -6.13
C SER A 92 -14.36 -10.87 -6.61
N GLU A 93 -14.86 -11.90 -7.21
CA GLU A 93 -16.25 -11.97 -7.66
C GLU A 93 -17.16 -12.74 -6.72
#